data_b4d1235ed230dff5d01039ae24926c07
#
_entry.id   b4d1235ed230dff5d01039ae24926c07
#
_cell.length_a   1.000
_cell.length_b   1.000
_cell.length_c   1.000
_cell.angle_alpha   90.00
_cell.angle_beta   90.00
_cell.angle_gamma   90.00
#
_symmetry.space_group_name_H-M   'P 1'
#
loop_
_entity.id
_entity.type
_entity.pdbx_description
1 polymer ?
#
loop_
_entity_poly.entity_id
_entity_poly.type
_entity_poly.pdbx_seq_one_letter_code
_entity_poly.pdbx_strand_id
1 'polypeptide(L)'
;MEWILFLSQLPTNPSSLRVTVWRKMRLNGALGLQNGVWMLPNTSEQIQFLQDLSKIIQNQGASCQIFTVSPLDQRVEDDILGRFQSDRSEEYDEFIERSGEFLAEIDKETKKQKFTFAELEENEQDLQRLNNWLEKIQ
;
A
#
# COMPACT_ATOMS: atom_id res chain seq x y z
N MET A 1 -18.94 12.20 -4.87
CA MET A 1 -17.80 12.00 -3.94
C MET A 1 -16.56 12.68 -4.51
N GLU A 2 -15.80 13.35 -3.68
CA GLU A 2 -14.57 13.98 -4.12
C GLU A 2 -13.37 13.05 -3.86
N TRP A 3 -12.40 13.14 -4.74
CA TRP A 3 -11.17 12.36 -4.68
C TRP A 3 -9.96 13.27 -4.71
N ILE A 4 -8.81 12.74 -4.32
CA ILE A 4 -7.53 13.44 -4.48
C ILE A 4 -6.80 12.78 -5.65
N LEU A 5 -6.32 13.61 -6.58
CA LEU A 5 -5.46 13.17 -7.67
C LEU A 5 -4.05 13.67 -7.39
N PHE A 6 -3.11 12.75 -7.32
CA PHE A 6 -1.71 13.04 -7.07
C PHE A 6 -0.90 12.75 -8.32
N LEU A 7 -0.21 13.76 -8.81
CA LEU A 7 0.67 13.66 -9.98
C LEU A 7 2.11 13.87 -9.54
N SER A 8 3.01 13.01 -9.99
CA SER A 8 4.42 13.15 -9.68
C SER A 8 5.29 12.90 -10.90
N GLN A 9 6.37 13.66 -11.00
CA GLN A 9 7.42 13.45 -11.98
C GLN A 9 8.69 13.15 -11.21
N LEU A 10 9.06 11.87 -11.18
CA LEU A 10 10.17 11.38 -10.39
C LEU A 10 11.31 10.93 -11.31
N PRO A 11 12.57 11.13 -10.91
CA PRO A 11 13.69 10.68 -11.72
C PRO A 11 13.71 9.15 -11.82
N THR A 12 14.09 8.65 -12.99
CA THR A 12 14.27 7.22 -13.21
C THR A 12 15.59 6.71 -12.64
N ASN A 13 16.56 7.60 -12.46
CA ASN A 13 17.88 7.26 -11.96
C ASN A 13 18.39 8.39 -11.05
N PRO A 14 18.66 8.13 -9.75
CA PRO A 14 18.42 6.84 -9.07
C PRO A 14 16.93 6.56 -8.85
N SER A 15 16.58 5.29 -8.77
CA SER A 15 15.19 4.85 -8.62
C SER A 15 14.68 4.86 -7.16
N SER A 16 15.52 5.23 -6.22
CA SER A 16 15.21 5.16 -4.78
C SER A 16 13.97 5.98 -4.39
N LEU A 17 13.83 7.19 -4.94
CA LEU A 17 12.67 8.04 -4.66
C LEU A 17 11.38 7.42 -5.22
N ARG A 18 11.42 6.85 -6.42
CA ARG A 18 10.27 6.17 -7.02
C ARG A 18 9.80 4.99 -6.18
N VAL A 19 10.74 4.19 -5.67
CA VAL A 19 10.44 3.05 -4.81
C VAL A 19 9.84 3.52 -3.48
N THR A 20 10.39 4.58 -2.89
CA THR A 20 9.88 5.15 -1.64
C THR A 20 8.45 5.64 -1.80
N VAL A 21 8.16 6.39 -2.86
CA VAL A 21 6.82 6.92 -3.15
C VAL A 21 5.84 5.77 -3.40
N TRP A 22 6.22 4.79 -4.20
CA TRP A 22 5.40 3.62 -4.48
C TRP A 22 4.99 2.88 -3.21
N ARG A 23 5.97 2.61 -2.33
CA ARG A 23 5.72 1.92 -1.05
C ARG A 23 4.77 2.70 -0.17
N LYS A 24 5.00 4.00 -0.02
CA LYS A 24 4.13 4.86 0.81
C LYS A 24 2.71 4.93 0.26
N MET A 25 2.55 5.01 -1.05
CA MET A 25 1.25 5.01 -1.69
C MET A 25 0.51 3.69 -1.47
N ARG A 26 1.18 2.55 -1.66
CA ARG A 26 0.58 1.24 -1.43
C ARG A 26 0.19 1.06 0.04
N LEU A 27 1.00 1.51 0.97
CA LEU A 27 0.70 1.42 2.39
C LEU A 27 -0.52 2.24 2.81
N ASN A 28 -0.81 3.31 2.10
CA ASN A 28 -1.96 4.18 2.37
C ASN A 28 -3.19 3.83 1.53
N GLY A 29 -3.16 2.76 0.78
CA GLY A 29 -4.29 2.30 0.00
C GLY A 29 -4.59 3.15 -1.23
N ALA A 30 -3.60 3.89 -1.75
CA ALA A 30 -3.77 4.67 -2.97
C ALA A 30 -3.96 3.78 -4.19
N LEU A 31 -4.79 4.22 -5.12
CA LEU A 31 -5.01 3.55 -6.39
C LEU A 31 -4.06 4.12 -7.44
N GLY A 32 -3.21 3.27 -8.02
CA GLY A 32 -2.34 3.66 -9.12
C GLY A 32 -3.10 3.65 -10.43
N LEU A 33 -3.22 4.80 -11.09
CA LEU A 33 -3.88 4.91 -12.39
C LEU A 33 -2.90 4.67 -13.53
N GLN A 34 -1.72 5.25 -13.43
CA GLN A 34 -0.60 5.07 -14.35
C GLN A 34 0.67 5.54 -13.66
N ASN A 35 1.82 5.45 -14.34
CA ASN A 35 3.09 5.87 -13.75
C ASN A 35 3.03 7.32 -13.28
N GLY A 36 3.28 7.52 -12.00
CA GLY A 36 3.29 8.85 -11.40
C GLY A 36 1.93 9.44 -11.13
N VAL A 37 0.84 8.70 -11.37
CA VAL A 37 -0.53 9.17 -11.16
C VAL A 37 -1.25 8.27 -10.18
N TRP A 38 -1.68 8.84 -9.05
CA TRP A 38 -2.33 8.12 -7.97
C TRP A 38 -3.63 8.80 -7.58
N MET A 39 -4.58 8.02 -7.09
CA MET A 39 -5.85 8.53 -6.62
C MET A 39 -6.13 8.01 -5.21
N LEU A 40 -6.64 8.90 -4.35
CA LEU A 40 -6.97 8.59 -2.96
C LEU A 40 -8.32 9.21 -2.61
N PRO A 41 -9.04 8.65 -1.61
CA PRO A 41 -10.22 9.33 -1.07
C PRO A 41 -9.87 10.68 -0.45
N ASN A 42 -10.75 11.66 -0.59
CA ASN A 42 -10.54 12.99 -0.04
C ASN A 42 -10.86 13.00 1.46
N THR A 43 -9.87 12.71 2.26
CA THR A 43 -9.94 12.78 3.72
C THR A 43 -8.81 13.65 4.24
N SER A 44 -8.97 14.21 5.45
CA SER A 44 -7.93 15.04 6.05
C SER A 44 -6.64 14.26 6.30
N GLU A 45 -6.74 12.97 6.63
CA GLU A 45 -5.59 12.09 6.82
C GLU A 45 -4.79 11.91 5.54
N GLN A 46 -5.49 11.68 4.42
CA GLN A 46 -4.84 11.50 3.12
C GLN A 46 -4.22 12.80 2.61
N ILE A 47 -4.88 13.93 2.84
CA ILE A 47 -4.33 15.25 2.51
C ILE A 47 -3.02 15.48 3.27
N GLN A 48 -3.00 15.21 4.57
CA GLN A 48 -1.80 15.37 5.38
C GLN A 48 -0.68 14.45 4.92
N PHE A 49 -1.00 13.19 4.64
CA PHE A 49 -0.04 12.24 4.09
C PHE A 49 0.61 12.75 2.80
N LEU A 50 -0.21 13.25 1.87
CA LEU A 50 0.30 13.75 0.58
C LEU A 50 1.10 15.05 0.73
N GLN A 51 0.73 15.92 1.66
CA GLN A 51 1.50 17.12 1.94
C GLN A 51 2.89 16.77 2.49
N ASP A 52 2.98 15.79 3.38
CA ASP A 52 4.25 15.33 3.91
C ASP A 52 5.11 14.66 2.83
N LEU A 53 4.48 13.84 1.99
CA LEU A 53 5.16 13.20 0.86
C LEU A 53 5.65 14.22 -0.16
N SER A 54 4.87 15.27 -0.40
CA SER A 54 5.25 16.37 -1.30
C SER A 54 6.53 17.05 -0.86
N LYS A 55 6.71 17.25 0.45
CA LYS A 55 7.94 17.82 1.00
C LYS A 55 9.15 16.94 0.73
N ILE A 56 8.99 15.62 0.90
CA ILE A 56 10.05 14.65 0.60
C ILE A 56 10.45 14.72 -0.87
N ILE A 57 9.46 14.75 -1.75
CA ILE A 57 9.68 14.82 -3.20
C ILE A 57 10.41 16.11 -3.60
N GLN A 58 9.95 17.24 -3.08
CA GLN A 58 10.55 18.54 -3.39
C GLN A 58 11.99 18.63 -2.86
N ASN A 59 12.27 18.09 -1.69
CA ASN A 59 13.62 18.06 -1.13
C ASN A 59 14.60 17.23 -1.99
N GLN A 60 14.09 16.29 -2.77
CA GLN A 60 14.90 15.50 -3.70
C GLN A 60 15.02 16.14 -5.09
N GLY A 61 14.50 17.35 -5.25
CA GLY A 61 14.56 18.06 -6.53
C GLY A 61 13.54 17.60 -7.57
N ALA A 62 12.59 16.79 -7.17
CA ALA A 62 11.50 16.34 -8.05
C ALA A 62 10.25 17.21 -7.84
N SER A 63 9.23 17.01 -8.67
CA SER A 63 8.00 17.78 -8.61
C SER A 63 6.78 16.89 -8.46
N CYS A 64 5.75 17.42 -7.80
CA CYS A 64 4.46 16.77 -7.66
C CYS A 64 3.36 17.83 -7.57
N GLN A 65 2.13 17.38 -7.84
CA GLN A 65 0.95 18.23 -7.79
C GLN A 65 -0.20 17.44 -7.15
N ILE A 66 -0.99 18.12 -6.34
CA ILE A 66 -2.12 17.54 -5.62
C ILE A 66 -3.37 18.29 -6.01
N PHE A 67 -4.38 17.59 -6.49
CA PHE A 67 -5.66 18.16 -6.87
C PHE A 67 -6.80 17.45 -6.17
N THR A 68 -7.85 18.19 -5.83
CA THR A 68 -9.13 17.57 -5.52
C THR A 68 -9.94 17.51 -6.80
N VAL A 69 -10.53 16.35 -7.07
CA VAL A 69 -11.25 16.09 -8.31
C VAL A 69 -12.59 15.43 -8.01
N SER A 70 -13.56 15.66 -8.87
CA SER A 70 -14.86 15.00 -8.80
C SER A 70 -15.08 14.20 -10.08
N PRO A 71 -15.66 12.98 -9.99
CA PRO A 71 -16.04 12.23 -11.19
C PRO A 71 -17.01 13.05 -12.04
N LEU A 72 -16.89 12.95 -13.36
CA LEU A 72 -17.75 13.66 -14.27
C LEU A 72 -19.20 13.18 -14.15
N ASP A 73 -19.40 11.88 -13.92
CA ASP A 73 -20.70 11.25 -13.80
C ASP A 73 -20.62 10.00 -12.92
N GLN A 74 -21.78 9.36 -12.67
CA GLN A 74 -21.87 8.18 -11.82
C GLN A 74 -21.09 7.00 -12.39
N ARG A 75 -21.01 6.88 -13.70
CA ARG A 75 -20.28 5.78 -14.36
C ARG A 75 -18.79 5.86 -14.02
N VAL A 76 -18.22 7.04 -14.05
CA VAL A 76 -16.80 7.26 -13.71
C VAL A 76 -16.56 6.95 -12.23
N GLU A 77 -17.47 7.40 -11.34
CA GLU A 77 -17.36 7.10 -9.91
C GLU A 77 -17.44 5.60 -9.64
N ASP A 78 -18.36 4.90 -10.27
CA ASP A 78 -18.50 3.45 -10.11
C ASP A 78 -17.26 2.71 -10.61
N ASP A 79 -16.67 3.15 -11.71
CA ASP A 79 -15.42 2.60 -12.23
C ASP A 79 -14.28 2.73 -11.24
N ILE A 80 -14.11 3.92 -10.65
CA ILE A 80 -13.07 4.19 -9.66
C ILE A 80 -13.29 3.33 -8.41
N LEU A 81 -14.50 3.28 -7.89
CA LEU A 81 -14.82 2.46 -6.73
C LEU A 81 -14.56 0.98 -7.00
N GLY A 82 -14.90 0.50 -8.17
CA GLY A 82 -14.61 -0.88 -8.58
C GLY A 82 -13.13 -1.19 -8.62
N ARG A 83 -12.33 -0.26 -9.09
CA ARG A 83 -10.87 -0.40 -9.13
C ARG A 83 -10.26 -0.44 -7.72
N PHE A 84 -10.72 0.39 -6.79
CA PHE A 84 -10.30 0.33 -5.40
C PHE A 84 -10.65 -1.01 -4.76
N GLN A 85 -11.85 -1.51 -4.99
CA GLN A 85 -12.29 -2.80 -4.43
C GLN A 85 -11.46 -3.96 -4.98
N SER A 86 -11.17 -3.97 -6.28
CA SER A 86 -10.34 -4.99 -6.91
C SER A 86 -8.92 -4.98 -6.34
N ASP A 87 -8.33 -3.81 -6.18
CA ASP A 87 -6.99 -3.65 -5.63
C ASP A 87 -6.91 -4.18 -4.18
N ARG A 88 -7.91 -3.86 -3.35
CA ARG A 88 -7.98 -4.37 -1.97
C ARG A 88 -8.21 -5.88 -1.92
N SER A 89 -9.00 -6.44 -2.82
CA SER A 89 -9.22 -7.88 -2.90
C SER A 89 -7.92 -8.64 -3.19
N GLU A 90 -7.11 -8.12 -4.09
CA GLU A 90 -5.80 -8.71 -4.40
C GLU A 90 -4.88 -8.70 -3.17
N GLU A 91 -4.83 -7.60 -2.41
CA GLU A 91 -4.06 -7.51 -1.19
C GLU A 91 -4.55 -8.50 -0.12
N TYR A 92 -5.85 -8.66 0.01
CA TYR A 92 -6.45 -9.60 0.95
C TYR A 92 -6.14 -11.05 0.60
N ASP A 93 -6.23 -11.40 -0.68
CA ASP A 93 -5.91 -12.74 -1.18
C ASP A 93 -4.43 -13.06 -0.92
N GLU A 94 -3.55 -12.11 -1.15
CA GLU A 94 -2.13 -12.25 -0.87
C GLU A 94 -1.87 -12.46 0.64
N PHE A 95 -2.58 -11.77 1.49
CA PHE A 95 -2.50 -11.96 2.94
C PHE A 95 -2.91 -13.38 3.34
N ILE A 96 -4.01 -13.90 2.78
CA ILE A 96 -4.49 -15.26 3.05
C ILE A 96 -3.44 -16.29 2.62
N GLU A 97 -2.86 -16.12 1.44
CA GLU A 97 -1.82 -17.01 0.93
C GLU A 97 -0.60 -17.04 1.86
N ARG A 98 -0.10 -15.88 2.27
CA ARG A 98 1.02 -15.78 3.21
C ARG A 98 0.70 -16.39 4.57
N SER A 99 -0.50 -16.20 5.06
CA SER A 99 -0.96 -16.81 6.32
C SER A 99 -0.98 -18.33 6.24
N GLY A 100 -1.44 -18.88 5.11
CA GLY A 100 -1.42 -20.31 4.85
C GLY A 100 -0.02 -20.88 4.83
N GLU A 101 0.91 -20.23 4.15
CA GLU A 101 2.32 -20.62 4.10
C GLU A 101 2.95 -20.59 5.49
N PHE A 102 2.68 -19.56 6.28
CA PHE A 102 3.18 -19.43 7.65
C PHE A 102 2.70 -20.58 8.55
N LEU A 103 1.40 -20.89 8.48
CA LEU A 103 0.82 -21.98 9.27
C LEU A 103 1.37 -23.34 8.87
N ALA A 104 1.57 -23.56 7.57
CA ALA A 104 2.16 -24.81 7.06
C ALA A 104 3.59 -24.96 7.55
N GLU A 105 4.37 -23.89 7.59
CA GLU A 105 5.74 -23.90 8.08
C GLU A 105 5.80 -24.24 9.58
N ILE A 106 4.94 -23.64 10.40
CA ILE A 106 4.83 -23.95 11.82
C ILE A 106 4.50 -25.42 12.04
N ASP A 107 3.51 -25.95 11.33
CA ASP A 107 3.12 -27.36 11.42
C ASP A 107 4.27 -28.30 11.09
N LYS A 108 5.02 -27.99 10.03
CA LYS A 108 6.20 -28.76 9.60
C LYS A 108 7.29 -28.78 10.68
N GLU A 109 7.58 -27.64 11.29
CA GLU A 109 8.59 -27.52 12.33
C GLU A 109 8.15 -28.25 13.61
N THR A 110 6.89 -28.13 13.99
CA THR A 110 6.31 -28.85 15.14
C THR A 110 6.43 -30.35 14.97
N LYS A 111 6.13 -30.87 13.79
CA LYS A 111 6.26 -32.31 13.50
C LYS A 111 7.70 -32.82 13.58
N LYS A 112 8.65 -31.94 13.22
CA LYS A 112 10.09 -32.30 13.28
C LYS A 112 10.70 -32.12 14.67
N GLN A 113 9.96 -31.57 15.63
CA GLN A 113 10.43 -31.24 16.98
C GLN A 113 11.72 -30.40 16.99
N LYS A 114 11.84 -29.51 16.00
CA LYS A 114 13.02 -28.67 15.82
C LYS A 114 12.78 -27.21 16.25
N PHE A 115 11.79 -26.98 17.11
CA PHE A 115 11.52 -25.66 17.62
C PHE A 115 12.65 -25.21 18.55
N THR A 116 13.40 -24.18 18.13
CA THR A 116 14.34 -23.47 18.98
C THR A 116 13.68 -22.18 19.48
N PHE A 117 14.24 -21.58 20.53
CA PHE A 117 13.76 -20.30 21.03
C PHE A 117 13.84 -19.21 19.95
N ALA A 118 14.92 -19.22 19.15
CA ALA A 118 15.09 -18.25 18.07
C ALA A 118 14.03 -18.41 16.97
N GLU A 119 13.67 -19.64 16.62
CA GLU A 119 12.62 -19.95 15.65
C GLU A 119 11.27 -19.50 16.13
N LEU A 120 10.97 -19.68 17.42
CA LEU A 120 9.72 -19.21 18.01
C LEU A 120 9.62 -17.68 17.95
N GLU A 121 10.69 -16.97 18.27
CA GLU A 121 10.73 -15.52 18.19
C GLU A 121 10.55 -15.02 16.74
N GLU A 122 11.17 -15.65 15.78
CA GLU A 122 11.02 -15.34 14.36
C GLU A 122 9.58 -15.54 13.90
N ASN A 123 8.93 -16.62 14.29
CA ASN A 123 7.53 -16.90 13.97
C ASN A 123 6.58 -15.86 14.56
N GLU A 124 6.83 -15.38 15.78
CA GLU A 124 6.06 -14.32 16.40
C GLU A 124 6.17 -13.00 15.61
N GLN A 125 7.38 -12.66 15.14
CA GLN A 125 7.60 -11.49 14.32
C GLN A 125 6.88 -11.58 12.98
N ASP A 126 6.90 -12.72 12.33
CA ASP A 126 6.20 -12.95 11.07
C ASP A 126 4.69 -12.83 11.23
N LEU A 127 4.14 -13.39 12.31
CA LEU A 127 2.72 -13.27 12.61
C LEU A 127 2.32 -11.81 12.84
N GLN A 128 3.14 -11.05 13.54
CA GLN A 128 2.88 -9.63 13.78
C GLN A 128 2.92 -8.82 12.49
N ARG A 129 3.84 -9.13 11.57
CA ARG A 129 3.89 -8.48 10.25
C ARG A 129 2.62 -8.75 9.45
N LEU A 130 2.12 -9.98 9.46
CA LEU A 130 0.88 -10.33 8.78
C LEU A 130 -0.32 -9.59 9.37
N ASN A 131 -0.41 -9.51 10.69
CA ASN A 131 -1.48 -8.78 11.38
C ASN A 131 -1.43 -7.29 11.05
N ASN A 132 -0.25 -6.68 11.06
CA ASN A 132 -0.09 -5.28 10.71
C ASN A 132 -0.50 -5.00 9.26
N TRP A 133 -0.18 -5.92 8.36
CA TRP A 133 -0.57 -5.80 6.95
C TRP A 133 -2.10 -5.90 6.79
N LEU A 134 -2.74 -6.83 7.49
CA LEU A 134 -4.21 -6.97 7.48
C LEU A 134 -4.90 -5.69 7.95
N GLU A 135 -4.41 -5.07 9.01
CA GLU A 135 -4.96 -3.80 9.51
C GLU A 135 -4.91 -2.69 8.46
N LYS A 136 -3.88 -2.67 7.62
CA LYS A 136 -3.73 -1.65 6.58
C LYS A 136 -4.67 -1.83 5.40
N ILE A 137 -5.08 -3.05 5.10
CA ILE A 137 -6.00 -3.33 3.98
C ILE A 137 -7.47 -3.29 4.38
N GLN A 138 -7.76 -3.19 5.67
CA GLN A 138 -9.11 -2.98 6.17
C GLN A 138 -9.45 -1.49 6.19
#